data_6cdcc77e4ad7f5c35111ab85f5952a73
#
_entry.id   6cdcc77e4ad7f5c35111ab85f5952a73
#
_cell.length_a   1.000
_cell.length_b   1.000
_cell.length_c   1.000
_cell.angle_alpha   90.00
_cell.angle_beta   90.00
_cell.angle_gamma   90.00
#
_symmetry.space_group_name_H-M   'P 1'
#
loop_
_entity.id
_entity.type
_entity.pdbx_description
1 polymer ?
#
loop_
_entity_poly.entity_id
_entity_poly.type
_entity_poly.pdbx_seq_one_letter_code
_entity_poly.pdbx_strand_id
1 'polypeptide(L)'
;MRKSILTLTLASFLFSSCAFYAKPTNVSIKYPSAFKEKLSKYEQVYTPKDQNLYKHWWKTFNDKTLDYYVDLALKNNTNYLIALKNIELSKAYALENSSVLFPSFNLDASGTKQKLSKRTPTGRFFNIPPYTTYNLSVSASYEIDLFAKALNAYRYYKENVKITKEEAKAIKNALIMNTVNNYYQIVENAHYIKLLEKEINIAKKNLKLAKTNYKAGLTSYQNVDQAKSSLLNLEQTLETYKAQRKVLVNAFAYLLGEYPEDFKFSIYGTLPKDFAIPKAIPSIVLITRPDVKEAMYNVISSAYQKKVALANFFPSFDLTSSYGFQSQKLNELITQPSISWNFGLNIIEPILNWNQNLGLYKASKVELAQSILNYRQTVLNAFKEVDDAIAQYKTDDINYKSLKKTYQTTLDQYHIALANYKAGLIPYSNLLTYRTNLIESKKALLNQKLKLIQDISSLYNVLGY
;
A
#
# COMPACT_ATOMS: atom_id res chain seq x y z
N MET A 1 62.11 -13.30 6.65
CA MET A 1 61.36 -12.29 5.89
C MET A 1 60.16 -12.85 5.12
N ARG A 2 60.20 -13.94 4.32
CA ARG A 2 59.02 -14.48 3.61
C ARG A 2 57.83 -14.91 4.51
N LYS A 3 58.07 -15.51 5.66
CA LYS A 3 57.00 -15.91 6.60
C LYS A 3 56.28 -14.68 7.25
N SER A 4 57.04 -13.60 7.53
CA SER A 4 56.48 -12.38 8.13
C SER A 4 55.62 -11.57 7.14
N ILE A 5 55.95 -11.61 5.85
CA ILE A 5 55.13 -10.95 4.81
C ILE A 5 53.83 -11.71 4.59
N LEU A 6 53.89 -13.06 4.60
CA LEU A 6 52.69 -13.89 4.46
C LEU A 6 51.72 -13.71 5.65
N THR A 7 52.24 -13.58 6.85
CA THR A 7 51.42 -13.34 8.06
C THR A 7 50.87 -11.93 8.10
N LEU A 8 51.58 -10.90 7.60
CA LEU A 8 51.10 -9.55 7.54
C LEU A 8 50.01 -9.38 6.46
N THR A 9 50.13 -10.03 5.29
CA THR A 9 49.08 -10.05 4.24
C THR A 9 47.86 -10.82 4.70
N LEU A 10 47.99 -11.95 5.38
CA LEU A 10 46.86 -12.71 5.93
C LEU A 10 46.11 -11.91 7.03
N ALA A 11 46.85 -11.19 7.88
CA ALA A 11 46.26 -10.32 8.91
C ALA A 11 45.52 -9.13 8.31
N SER A 12 46.05 -8.48 7.24
CA SER A 12 45.35 -7.38 6.57
C SER A 12 44.08 -7.85 5.86
N PHE A 13 44.03 -9.06 5.30
CA PHE A 13 42.83 -9.67 4.74
C PHE A 13 41.77 -9.95 5.81
N LEU A 14 42.13 -10.40 7.00
CA LEU A 14 41.20 -10.68 8.10
C LEU A 14 40.59 -9.37 8.67
N PHE A 15 41.35 -8.30 8.79
CA PHE A 15 40.82 -6.99 9.23
C PHE A 15 39.90 -6.32 8.20
N SER A 16 40.14 -6.52 6.91
CA SER A 16 39.26 -6.01 5.85
C SER A 16 37.89 -6.68 5.83
N SER A 17 37.79 -7.96 6.24
CA SER A 17 36.56 -8.71 6.20
C SER A 17 35.49 -8.16 7.17
N CYS A 18 35.85 -7.62 8.33
CA CYS A 18 34.90 -7.08 9.31
C CYS A 18 34.00 -5.96 8.75
N ALA A 19 34.52 -5.12 7.83
CA ALA A 19 33.74 -4.05 7.21
C ALA A 19 32.61 -4.57 6.31
N PHE A 20 32.79 -5.73 5.67
CA PHE A 20 31.78 -6.36 4.82
C PHE A 20 30.63 -6.98 5.64
N TYR A 21 30.91 -7.51 6.81
CA TYR A 21 29.94 -8.12 7.71
C TYR A 21 29.13 -7.08 8.51
N ALA A 22 29.62 -5.85 8.67
CA ALA A 22 28.92 -4.80 9.38
C ALA A 22 27.56 -4.49 8.74
N LYS A 23 26.56 -4.22 9.57
CA LYS A 23 25.26 -3.72 9.08
C LYS A 23 25.44 -2.29 8.57
N PRO A 24 24.67 -1.86 7.53
CA PRO A 24 24.63 -0.45 7.14
C PRO A 24 24.21 0.41 8.32
N THR A 25 24.82 1.57 8.47
CA THR A 25 24.39 2.57 9.46
C THR A 25 23.06 3.16 9.05
N ASN A 26 22.13 3.33 9.99
CA ASN A 26 20.87 4.02 9.72
C ASN A 26 21.15 5.46 9.26
N VAL A 27 20.49 5.85 8.17
CA VAL A 27 20.53 7.24 7.72
C VAL A 27 19.66 8.08 8.65
N SER A 28 20.26 8.98 9.40
CA SER A 28 19.55 9.93 10.24
C SER A 28 19.21 11.18 9.42
N ILE A 29 17.93 11.45 9.24
CA ILE A 29 17.43 12.70 8.67
C ILE A 29 16.98 13.60 9.82
N LYS A 30 17.48 14.84 9.86
CA LYS A 30 16.98 15.86 10.77
C LYS A 30 15.59 16.32 10.27
N TYR A 31 14.59 16.24 11.12
CA TYR A 31 13.24 16.70 10.85
C TYR A 31 12.74 17.59 12.01
N PRO A 32 11.75 18.47 11.76
CA PRO A 32 11.18 19.33 12.80
C PRO A 32 10.59 18.51 13.95
N SER A 33 10.67 19.03 15.17
CA SER A 33 10.12 18.38 16.37
C SER A 33 8.58 18.45 16.46
N ALA A 34 7.96 19.37 15.69
CA ALA A 34 6.51 19.58 15.69
C ALA A 34 6.03 20.00 14.30
N PHE A 35 4.74 19.77 14.03
CA PHE A 35 4.05 20.28 12.85
C PHE A 35 3.81 21.79 12.95
N LYS A 36 3.70 22.47 11.80
CA LYS A 36 3.35 23.87 11.71
C LYS A 36 1.90 24.10 12.16
N GLU A 37 1.00 23.24 11.70
CA GLU A 37 -0.41 23.27 12.02
C GLU A 37 -0.73 22.44 13.27
N LYS A 38 -1.63 22.96 14.15
CA LYS A 38 -2.05 22.29 15.38
C LYS A 38 -3.55 22.05 15.36
N LEU A 39 -4.00 20.84 15.72
CA LEU A 39 -5.42 20.48 15.75
C LEU A 39 -6.21 21.21 16.85
N SER A 40 -5.59 21.51 17.97
CA SER A 40 -6.21 22.25 19.05
C SER A 40 -5.23 23.23 19.72
N LYS A 41 -5.76 24.22 20.46
CA LYS A 41 -4.95 25.12 21.30
C LYS A 41 -4.24 24.39 22.46
N TYR A 42 -4.75 23.23 22.85
CA TYR A 42 -4.22 22.40 23.93
C TYR A 42 -3.83 21.03 23.34
N GLU A 43 -2.56 20.85 22.98
CA GLU A 43 -2.02 19.54 22.64
C GLU A 43 -1.96 18.68 23.91
N GLN A 44 -2.76 17.64 23.99
CA GLN A 44 -2.61 16.61 25.02
C GLN A 44 -1.44 15.71 24.68
N VAL A 45 -0.71 15.26 25.72
CA VAL A 45 0.44 14.35 25.55
C VAL A 45 -0.04 13.05 24.88
N TYR A 46 0.60 12.71 23.76
CA TYR A 46 0.38 11.47 23.04
C TYR A 46 0.84 10.28 23.90
N THR A 47 -0.04 9.31 24.12
CA THR A 47 0.23 8.12 24.92
C THR A 47 0.19 6.85 24.07
N PRO A 48 0.85 5.73 24.48
CA PRO A 48 0.74 4.44 23.80
C PRO A 48 -0.70 3.90 23.71
N LYS A 49 -1.59 4.33 24.62
CA LYS A 49 -3.03 4.01 24.57
C LYS A 49 -3.71 4.62 23.34
N ASP A 50 -3.26 5.79 22.91
CA ASP A 50 -3.79 6.49 21.74
C ASP A 50 -3.44 5.75 20.45
N GLN A 51 -2.26 5.10 20.38
CA GLN A 51 -1.88 4.28 19.21
C GLN A 51 -2.85 3.12 18.94
N ASN A 52 -3.34 2.44 19.98
CA ASN A 52 -4.29 1.34 19.80
C ASN A 52 -5.67 1.84 19.39
N LEU A 53 -6.08 3.01 19.87
CA LEU A 53 -7.31 3.66 19.46
C LEU A 53 -7.26 4.03 17.96
N TYR A 54 -6.14 4.56 17.50
CA TYR A 54 -5.97 5.00 16.11
C TYR A 54 -5.89 3.87 15.11
N LYS A 55 -5.42 2.68 15.51
CA LYS A 55 -5.43 1.48 14.64
C LYS A 55 -6.82 1.04 14.18
N HIS A 56 -7.87 1.42 14.91
CA HIS A 56 -9.25 1.11 14.61
C HIS A 56 -10.10 2.39 14.64
N TRP A 57 -9.56 3.47 14.08
CA TRP A 57 -10.12 4.81 14.14
C TRP A 57 -11.58 4.89 13.64
N TRP A 58 -11.96 4.08 12.64
CA TRP A 58 -13.34 4.04 12.12
C TRP A 58 -14.37 3.62 13.16
N LYS A 59 -13.98 2.85 14.17
CA LYS A 59 -14.86 2.47 15.28
C LYS A 59 -15.27 3.66 16.15
N THR A 60 -14.55 4.77 16.09
CA THR A 60 -14.91 6.01 16.79
C THR A 60 -16.19 6.65 16.25
N PHE A 61 -16.60 6.27 15.03
CA PHE A 61 -17.90 6.69 14.47
C PHE A 61 -19.10 5.97 15.10
N ASN A 62 -18.90 4.93 15.92
CA ASN A 62 -19.92 4.14 16.59
C ASN A 62 -21.00 3.58 15.63
N ASP A 63 -20.57 3.17 14.42
CA ASP A 63 -21.43 2.58 13.39
C ASP A 63 -21.06 1.11 13.18
N LYS A 64 -21.86 0.21 13.76
CA LYS A 64 -21.63 -1.25 13.63
C LYS A 64 -21.75 -1.76 12.20
N THR A 65 -22.52 -1.08 11.35
CA THR A 65 -22.66 -1.45 9.94
C THR A 65 -21.36 -1.11 9.18
N LEU A 66 -20.77 0.03 9.49
CA LEU A 66 -19.45 0.39 8.97
C LEU A 66 -18.38 -0.62 9.43
N ASP A 67 -18.36 -0.96 10.72
CA ASP A 67 -17.42 -1.95 11.26
C ASP A 67 -17.49 -3.26 10.49
N TYR A 68 -18.70 -3.77 10.27
CA TYR A 68 -18.93 -4.99 9.49
C TYR A 68 -18.37 -4.88 8.05
N TYR A 69 -18.62 -3.76 7.35
CA TYR A 69 -18.13 -3.59 5.99
C TYR A 69 -16.61 -3.42 5.91
N VAL A 70 -15.98 -2.76 6.88
CA VAL A 70 -14.52 -2.67 6.94
C VAL A 70 -13.90 -4.06 7.16
N ASP A 71 -14.47 -4.87 8.06
CA ASP A 71 -13.99 -6.23 8.30
C ASP A 71 -14.19 -7.11 7.05
N LEU A 72 -15.31 -6.97 6.33
CA LEU A 72 -15.58 -7.67 5.08
C LEU A 72 -14.59 -7.27 3.98
N ALA A 73 -14.31 -5.97 3.82
CA ALA A 73 -13.33 -5.46 2.87
C ALA A 73 -11.93 -6.03 3.15
N LEU A 74 -11.49 -6.02 4.43
CA LEU A 74 -10.18 -6.56 4.83
C LEU A 74 -10.08 -8.07 4.60
N LYS A 75 -11.19 -8.79 4.62
CA LYS A 75 -11.23 -10.23 4.39
C LYS A 75 -11.22 -10.60 2.90
N ASN A 76 -11.92 -9.84 2.06
CA ASN A 76 -12.25 -10.26 0.70
C ASN A 76 -11.63 -9.38 -0.40
N ASN A 77 -11.14 -8.16 -0.09
CA ASN A 77 -10.60 -7.28 -1.12
C ASN A 77 -9.39 -7.89 -1.83
N THR A 78 -9.53 -8.12 -3.12
CA THR A 78 -8.53 -8.81 -3.94
C THR A 78 -7.17 -8.10 -3.96
N ASN A 79 -7.14 -6.77 -4.02
CA ASN A 79 -5.88 -6.01 -4.03
C ASN A 79 -5.12 -6.19 -2.71
N TYR A 80 -5.84 -6.18 -1.58
CA TYR A 80 -5.22 -6.43 -0.27
C TYR A 80 -4.76 -7.88 -0.12
N LEU A 81 -5.54 -8.85 -0.61
CA LEU A 81 -5.13 -10.26 -0.61
C LEU A 81 -3.90 -10.50 -1.48
N ILE A 82 -3.79 -9.85 -2.66
CA ILE A 82 -2.58 -9.86 -3.48
C ILE A 82 -1.38 -9.31 -2.71
N ALA A 83 -1.55 -8.19 -2.00
CA ALA A 83 -0.48 -7.61 -1.18
C ALA A 83 0.00 -8.57 -0.07
N LEU A 84 -0.91 -9.32 0.55
CA LEU A 84 -0.56 -10.37 1.51
C LEU A 84 0.21 -11.53 0.84
N LYS A 85 -0.18 -11.93 -0.38
CA LYS A 85 0.54 -12.96 -1.16
C LYS A 85 1.92 -12.48 -1.61
N ASN A 86 2.10 -11.21 -1.89
CA ASN A 86 3.42 -10.63 -2.18
C ASN A 86 4.38 -10.75 -0.98
N ILE A 87 3.87 -10.68 0.26
CA ILE A 87 4.69 -10.96 1.46
C ILE A 87 5.14 -12.42 1.48
N GLU A 88 4.27 -13.36 1.13
CA GLU A 88 4.63 -14.78 1.06
C GLU A 88 5.66 -15.02 -0.04
N LEU A 89 5.47 -14.40 -1.22
CA LEU A 89 6.40 -14.47 -2.35
C LEU A 89 7.78 -13.89 -1.97
N SER A 90 7.82 -12.73 -1.35
CA SER A 90 9.10 -12.12 -0.91
C SER A 90 9.83 -12.96 0.13
N LYS A 91 9.09 -13.66 1.03
CA LYS A 91 9.69 -14.63 1.96
C LYS A 91 10.25 -15.85 1.23
N ALA A 92 9.58 -16.34 0.19
CA ALA A 92 10.07 -17.46 -0.62
C ALA A 92 11.38 -17.09 -1.34
N TYR A 93 11.48 -15.88 -1.92
CA TYR A 93 12.74 -15.38 -2.49
C TYR A 93 13.85 -15.22 -1.44
N ALA A 94 13.52 -14.76 -0.24
CA ALA A 94 14.50 -14.68 0.84
C ALA A 94 14.96 -16.09 1.29
N LEU A 95 14.07 -17.08 1.28
CA LEU A 95 14.41 -18.48 1.57
C LEU A 95 15.28 -19.06 0.45
N GLU A 96 14.91 -18.89 -0.82
CA GLU A 96 15.69 -19.31 -1.98
C GLU A 96 17.12 -18.76 -1.90
N ASN A 97 17.26 -17.46 -1.67
CA ASN A 97 18.55 -16.80 -1.58
C ASN A 97 19.31 -17.06 -0.27
N SER A 98 18.71 -17.74 0.70
CA SER A 98 19.42 -18.24 1.87
C SER A 98 20.24 -19.50 1.56
N SER A 99 19.91 -20.23 0.48
CA SER A 99 20.60 -21.45 0.07
C SER A 99 22.10 -21.23 -0.22
N VAL A 100 22.46 -20.03 -0.73
CA VAL A 100 23.86 -19.67 -1.01
C VAL A 100 24.75 -19.61 0.26
N LEU A 101 24.14 -19.60 1.46
CA LEU A 101 24.88 -19.63 2.73
C LEU A 101 25.29 -21.05 3.17
N PHE A 102 24.82 -22.08 2.46
CA PHE A 102 25.03 -23.48 2.81
C PHE A 102 25.63 -24.24 1.62
N PRO A 103 26.36 -25.35 1.88
CA PRO A 103 26.80 -26.24 0.81
C PRO A 103 25.62 -26.81 0.03
N SER A 104 25.75 -26.92 -1.29
CA SER A 104 24.85 -27.69 -2.15
C SER A 104 25.31 -29.15 -2.23
N PHE A 105 24.37 -30.07 -2.23
CA PHE A 105 24.63 -31.50 -2.43
C PHE A 105 23.82 -31.99 -3.61
N ASN A 106 24.47 -32.68 -4.57
CA ASN A 106 23.80 -33.28 -5.70
C ASN A 106 24.15 -34.75 -5.79
N LEU A 107 23.16 -35.58 -6.18
CA LEU A 107 23.36 -36.96 -6.56
C LEU A 107 23.39 -37.04 -8.09
N ASP A 108 24.52 -37.46 -8.61
CA ASP A 108 24.75 -37.54 -10.06
C ASP A 108 24.83 -39.00 -10.47
N ALA A 109 24.01 -39.42 -11.43
CA ALA A 109 24.07 -40.73 -12.08
C ALA A 109 24.17 -40.51 -13.58
N SER A 110 25.19 -41.05 -14.21
CA SER A 110 25.38 -40.90 -15.66
C SER A 110 25.99 -42.15 -16.30
N GLY A 111 25.62 -42.39 -17.58
CA GLY A 111 26.23 -43.37 -18.44
C GLY A 111 26.64 -42.70 -19.75
N THR A 112 27.95 -42.58 -19.99
CA THR A 112 28.47 -41.89 -21.17
C THR A 112 29.23 -42.85 -22.04
N LYS A 113 28.80 -43.06 -23.30
CA LYS A 113 29.52 -43.84 -24.34
C LYS A 113 30.32 -42.86 -25.19
N GLN A 114 31.65 -43.06 -25.22
CA GLN A 114 32.54 -42.16 -25.94
C GLN A 114 33.54 -42.93 -26.81
N LYS A 115 33.99 -42.28 -27.90
CA LYS A 115 35.06 -42.73 -28.76
C LYS A 115 36.05 -41.61 -28.92
N LEU A 116 37.29 -41.86 -28.58
CA LEU A 116 38.37 -40.87 -28.75
C LEU A 116 38.73 -40.71 -30.21
N SER A 117 38.96 -39.46 -30.67
CA SER A 117 39.40 -39.17 -32.02
C SER A 117 40.84 -39.66 -32.23
N LYS A 118 41.06 -40.45 -33.27
CA LYS A 118 42.42 -40.88 -33.67
C LYS A 118 43.32 -39.72 -34.12
N ARG A 119 42.79 -38.53 -34.29
CA ARG A 119 43.56 -37.31 -34.65
C ARG A 119 44.06 -36.54 -33.42
N THR A 120 43.69 -36.94 -32.22
CA THR A 120 44.24 -36.41 -30.95
C THR A 120 45.45 -37.26 -30.50
N PRO A 121 46.42 -36.69 -29.74
CA PRO A 121 47.58 -37.44 -29.26
C PRO A 121 47.15 -38.72 -28.52
N THR A 122 46.18 -38.62 -27.58
CA THR A 122 45.67 -39.75 -26.78
C THR A 122 45.06 -40.84 -27.65
N GLY A 123 44.15 -40.48 -28.59
CA GLY A 123 43.49 -41.46 -29.45
C GLY A 123 44.38 -42.05 -30.53
N ARG A 124 45.50 -41.39 -30.90
CA ARG A 124 46.51 -41.87 -31.84
C ARG A 124 47.45 -42.89 -31.21
N PHE A 125 47.90 -42.62 -29.97
CA PHE A 125 48.90 -43.50 -29.30
C PHE A 125 48.24 -44.72 -28.67
N PHE A 126 47.03 -44.61 -28.10
CA PHE A 126 46.43 -45.68 -27.30
C PHE A 126 45.38 -46.50 -28.06
N ASN A 127 44.91 -46.09 -29.26
CA ASN A 127 43.91 -46.74 -30.10
C ASN A 127 42.73 -47.38 -29.32
N ILE A 128 42.20 -46.61 -28.35
CA ILE A 128 41.17 -47.03 -27.38
C ILE A 128 39.87 -47.27 -28.15
N PRO A 129 39.26 -48.45 -28.07
CA PRO A 129 37.92 -48.71 -28.66
C PRO A 129 36.87 -47.84 -27.97
N PRO A 130 35.69 -47.68 -28.58
CA PRO A 130 34.59 -47.00 -27.89
C PRO A 130 34.26 -47.70 -26.56
N TYR A 131 34.20 -46.93 -25.49
CA TYR A 131 33.93 -47.41 -24.15
C TYR A 131 32.77 -46.66 -23.49
N THR A 132 32.09 -47.29 -22.58
CA THR A 132 31.07 -46.68 -21.74
C THR A 132 31.62 -46.42 -20.35
N THR A 133 31.37 -45.28 -19.80
CA THR A 133 31.68 -44.98 -18.39
C THR A 133 30.36 -44.75 -17.68
N TYR A 134 30.10 -45.51 -16.61
CA TYR A 134 29.00 -45.33 -15.68
C TYR A 134 29.58 -44.60 -14.44
N ASN A 135 28.83 -43.59 -13.98
CA ASN A 135 29.18 -42.83 -12.79
C ASN A 135 27.97 -42.71 -11.88
N LEU A 136 28.15 -42.89 -10.59
CA LEU A 136 27.19 -42.63 -9.53
C LEU A 136 27.93 -41.95 -8.41
N SER A 137 27.66 -40.66 -8.18
CA SER A 137 28.40 -39.86 -7.19
C SER A 137 27.52 -38.86 -6.47
N VAL A 138 27.87 -38.60 -5.20
CA VAL A 138 27.39 -37.42 -4.48
C VAL A 138 28.44 -36.34 -4.61
N SER A 139 28.06 -35.18 -5.13
CA SER A 139 28.90 -33.99 -5.19
C SER A 139 28.45 -32.95 -4.18
N ALA A 140 29.40 -32.24 -3.56
CA ALA A 140 29.16 -31.11 -2.70
C ALA A 140 29.91 -29.88 -3.25
N SER A 141 29.27 -28.72 -3.23
CA SER A 141 29.87 -27.45 -3.62
C SER A 141 29.50 -26.36 -2.61
N TYR A 142 30.48 -25.56 -2.20
CA TYR A 142 30.30 -24.47 -1.26
C TYR A 142 31.25 -23.32 -1.55
N GLU A 143 30.68 -22.12 -1.82
CA GLU A 143 31.46 -20.88 -1.88
C GLU A 143 31.68 -20.35 -0.47
N ILE A 144 32.94 -20.28 -0.02
CA ILE A 144 33.30 -19.76 1.30
C ILE A 144 33.15 -18.24 1.27
N ASP A 145 32.17 -17.70 1.98
CA ASP A 145 31.78 -16.29 1.94
C ASP A 145 32.71 -15.38 2.77
N LEU A 146 33.99 -15.29 2.37
CA LEU A 146 35.00 -14.48 3.10
C LEU A 146 34.70 -12.98 3.07
N PHE A 147 34.06 -12.49 2.01
CA PHE A 147 33.74 -11.07 1.81
C PHE A 147 32.24 -10.76 1.98
N ALA A 148 31.51 -11.64 2.64
CA ALA A 148 30.09 -11.51 2.93
C ALA A 148 29.23 -11.17 1.69
N LYS A 149 29.60 -11.63 0.50
CA LYS A 149 28.82 -11.45 -0.73
C LYS A 149 27.48 -12.16 -0.63
N ALA A 150 27.51 -13.46 -0.32
CA ALA A 150 26.32 -14.29 -0.14
C ALA A 150 25.46 -13.78 1.03
N LEU A 151 26.08 -13.48 2.17
CA LEU A 151 25.38 -12.94 3.32
C LEU A 151 24.70 -11.60 3.05
N ASN A 152 25.34 -10.67 2.32
CA ASN A 152 24.74 -9.39 1.99
C ASN A 152 23.66 -9.51 0.91
N ALA A 153 23.78 -10.45 -0.04
CA ALA A 153 22.71 -10.80 -0.97
C ALA A 153 21.47 -11.34 -0.21
N TYR A 154 21.65 -12.28 0.72
CA TYR A 154 20.56 -12.74 1.58
C TYR A 154 19.92 -11.62 2.40
N ARG A 155 20.72 -10.74 2.99
CA ARG A 155 20.24 -9.57 3.77
C ARG A 155 19.42 -8.61 2.90
N TYR A 156 19.82 -8.39 1.65
CA TYR A 156 19.04 -7.63 0.68
C TYR A 156 17.62 -8.19 0.52
N TYR A 157 17.48 -9.49 0.26
CA TYR A 157 16.16 -10.12 0.14
C TYR A 157 15.37 -10.09 1.45
N LYS A 158 16.04 -10.17 2.59
CA LYS A 158 15.41 -10.03 3.91
C LYS A 158 14.87 -8.63 4.17
N GLU A 159 15.54 -7.59 3.69
CA GLU A 159 14.99 -6.21 3.73
C GLU A 159 13.82 -6.07 2.77
N ASN A 160 13.83 -6.69 1.60
CA ASN A 160 12.69 -6.69 0.67
C ASN A 160 11.42 -7.28 1.29
N VAL A 161 11.53 -8.30 2.15
CA VAL A 161 10.38 -8.80 2.94
C VAL A 161 9.80 -7.71 3.85
N LYS A 162 10.64 -6.83 4.43
CA LYS A 162 10.16 -5.72 5.26
C LYS A 162 9.48 -4.65 4.42
N ILE A 163 10.04 -4.33 3.24
CA ILE A 163 9.46 -3.40 2.26
C ILE A 163 8.05 -3.86 1.91
N THR A 164 7.91 -5.09 1.42
CA THR A 164 6.61 -5.66 1.02
C THR A 164 5.58 -5.68 2.16
N LYS A 165 6.03 -5.85 3.43
CA LYS A 165 5.14 -5.76 4.59
C LYS A 165 4.63 -4.34 4.83
N GLU A 166 5.45 -3.32 4.63
CA GLU A 166 5.01 -1.93 4.80
C GLU A 166 4.11 -1.50 3.64
N GLU A 167 4.38 -1.93 2.39
CA GLU A 167 3.48 -1.78 1.24
C GLU A 167 2.09 -2.37 1.52
N ALA A 168 2.03 -3.59 2.05
CA ALA A 168 0.75 -4.22 2.40
C ALA A 168 0.00 -3.46 3.50
N LYS A 169 0.70 -2.81 4.46
CA LYS A 169 0.08 -1.94 5.46
C LYS A 169 -0.47 -0.65 4.82
N ALA A 170 0.26 -0.05 3.89
CA ALA A 170 -0.21 1.13 3.16
C ALA A 170 -1.50 0.81 2.37
N ILE A 171 -1.52 -0.32 1.66
CA ILE A 171 -2.71 -0.80 0.93
C ILE A 171 -3.87 -1.06 1.89
N LYS A 172 -3.62 -1.67 3.04
CA LYS A 172 -4.63 -1.89 4.09
C LYS A 172 -5.25 -0.57 4.56
N ASN A 173 -4.42 0.43 4.90
CA ASN A 173 -4.89 1.72 5.39
C ASN A 173 -5.71 2.47 4.34
N ALA A 174 -5.25 2.48 3.08
CA ALA A 174 -5.99 3.05 1.96
C ALA A 174 -7.32 2.32 1.72
N LEU A 175 -7.38 0.99 1.85
CA LEU A 175 -8.61 0.22 1.73
C LEU A 175 -9.63 0.61 2.82
N ILE A 176 -9.19 0.73 4.07
CA ILE A 176 -10.05 1.16 5.18
C ILE A 176 -10.61 2.56 4.91
N MET A 177 -9.73 3.52 4.57
CA MET A 177 -10.13 4.90 4.25
C MET A 177 -11.16 4.93 3.10
N ASN A 178 -10.90 4.22 2.01
CA ASN A 178 -11.80 4.18 0.85
C ASN A 178 -13.15 3.51 1.18
N THR A 179 -13.14 2.47 2.01
CA THR A 179 -14.36 1.79 2.48
C THR A 179 -15.21 2.74 3.33
N VAL A 180 -14.61 3.45 4.28
CA VAL A 180 -15.29 4.44 5.12
C VAL A 180 -15.88 5.58 4.27
N ASN A 181 -15.07 6.14 3.37
CA ASN A 181 -15.48 7.26 2.53
C ASN A 181 -16.64 6.87 1.59
N ASN A 182 -16.55 5.71 0.93
CA ASN A 182 -17.59 5.24 0.02
C ASN A 182 -18.87 4.90 0.77
N TYR A 183 -18.78 4.24 1.93
CA TYR A 183 -19.93 3.95 2.78
C TYR A 183 -20.70 5.21 3.15
N TYR A 184 -20.02 6.25 3.65
CA TYR A 184 -20.70 7.49 4.04
C TYR A 184 -21.18 8.33 2.84
N GLN A 185 -20.56 8.21 1.67
CA GLN A 185 -21.10 8.78 0.43
C GLN A 185 -22.46 8.15 0.06
N ILE A 186 -22.58 6.81 0.20
CA ILE A 186 -23.87 6.12 -0.04
C ILE A 186 -24.91 6.54 0.99
N VAL A 187 -24.52 6.65 2.27
CA VAL A 187 -25.42 7.10 3.35
C VAL A 187 -25.91 8.54 3.11
N GLU A 188 -25.00 9.46 2.74
CA GLU A 188 -25.35 10.85 2.41
C GLU A 188 -26.30 10.90 1.20
N ASN A 189 -25.95 10.23 0.11
CA ASN A 189 -26.78 10.15 -1.08
C ASN A 189 -28.20 9.63 -0.77
N ALA A 190 -28.32 8.60 0.08
CA ALA A 190 -29.61 8.07 0.49
C ALA A 190 -30.43 9.06 1.32
N HIS A 191 -29.77 9.84 2.20
CA HIS A 191 -30.45 10.90 2.94
C HIS A 191 -30.98 11.99 2.00
N TYR A 192 -30.20 12.35 0.95
CA TYR A 192 -30.64 13.34 -0.01
C TYR A 192 -31.78 12.84 -0.91
N ILE A 193 -31.73 11.58 -1.36
CA ILE A 193 -32.87 10.94 -2.07
C ILE A 193 -34.15 11.01 -1.25
N LYS A 194 -34.10 10.64 0.06
CA LYS A 194 -35.26 10.74 0.95
C LYS A 194 -35.78 12.18 1.09
N LEU A 195 -34.89 13.17 1.09
CA LEU A 195 -35.25 14.58 1.10
C LEU A 195 -35.98 14.94 -0.21
N LEU A 196 -35.44 14.59 -1.37
CA LEU A 196 -36.05 14.85 -2.69
C LEU A 196 -37.42 14.18 -2.82
N GLU A 197 -37.60 12.95 -2.37
CA GLU A 197 -38.90 12.26 -2.38
C GLU A 197 -39.96 13.01 -1.58
N LYS A 198 -39.60 13.54 -0.39
CA LYS A 198 -40.49 14.39 0.40
C LYS A 198 -40.84 15.66 -0.33
N GLU A 199 -39.83 16.30 -0.97
CA GLU A 199 -40.04 17.53 -1.71
C GLU A 199 -40.92 17.34 -2.95
N ILE A 200 -40.73 16.24 -3.67
CA ILE A 200 -41.60 15.89 -4.83
C ILE A 200 -43.06 15.70 -4.38
N ASN A 201 -43.31 15.03 -3.27
CA ASN A 201 -44.67 14.87 -2.74
C ASN A 201 -45.33 16.19 -2.42
N ILE A 202 -44.56 17.16 -1.90
CA ILE A 202 -45.08 18.48 -1.60
C ILE A 202 -45.27 19.30 -2.91
N ALA A 203 -44.32 19.22 -3.86
CA ALA A 203 -44.45 19.87 -5.19
C ALA A 203 -45.69 19.37 -5.96
N LYS A 204 -46.00 18.06 -5.87
CA LYS A 204 -47.25 17.49 -6.44
C LYS A 204 -48.52 18.11 -5.81
N LYS A 205 -48.53 18.25 -4.48
CA LYS A 205 -49.66 18.93 -3.81
C LYS A 205 -49.80 20.40 -4.22
N ASN A 206 -48.67 21.08 -4.36
CA ASN A 206 -48.65 22.49 -4.77
C ASN A 206 -49.10 22.69 -6.22
N LEU A 207 -48.69 21.80 -7.14
CA LEU A 207 -49.18 21.82 -8.52
C LEU A 207 -50.70 21.60 -8.57
N LYS A 208 -51.22 20.66 -7.75
CA LYS A 208 -52.67 20.44 -7.64
C LYS A 208 -53.39 21.72 -7.15
N LEU A 209 -52.85 22.38 -6.13
CA LEU A 209 -53.42 23.63 -5.59
C LEU A 209 -53.37 24.76 -6.62
N ALA A 210 -52.25 24.96 -7.32
CA ALA A 210 -52.10 25.95 -8.37
C ALA A 210 -53.14 25.76 -9.51
N LYS A 211 -53.36 24.51 -9.94
CA LYS A 211 -54.41 24.15 -10.93
C LYS A 211 -55.81 24.45 -10.41
N THR A 212 -56.14 24.19 -9.15
CA THR A 212 -57.41 24.48 -8.54
C THR A 212 -57.67 25.99 -8.47
N ASN A 213 -56.69 26.77 -8.02
CA ASN A 213 -56.79 28.23 -7.92
C ASN A 213 -56.90 28.88 -9.31
N TYR A 214 -56.20 28.35 -10.36
CA TYR A 214 -56.37 28.82 -11.72
C TYR A 214 -57.81 28.59 -12.23
N LYS A 215 -58.37 27.38 -12.02
CA LYS A 215 -59.75 27.10 -12.42
C LYS A 215 -60.79 27.99 -11.72
N ALA A 216 -60.48 28.42 -10.50
CA ALA A 216 -61.28 29.35 -9.71
C ALA A 216 -61.05 30.83 -10.09
N GLY A 217 -60.21 31.14 -11.05
CA GLY A 217 -59.84 32.51 -11.47
C GLY A 217 -58.99 33.27 -10.46
N LEU A 218 -58.44 32.57 -9.43
CA LEU A 218 -57.68 33.19 -8.33
C LEU A 218 -56.19 33.38 -8.63
N THR A 219 -55.67 32.82 -9.74
CA THR A 219 -54.27 32.91 -10.12
C THR A 219 -54.07 32.77 -11.62
N SER A 220 -52.91 33.23 -12.14
CA SER A 220 -52.57 33.10 -13.55
C SER A 220 -52.10 31.68 -13.90
N TYR A 221 -52.19 31.31 -15.20
CA TYR A 221 -51.67 30.04 -15.71
C TYR A 221 -50.14 29.93 -15.54
N GLN A 222 -49.45 31.07 -15.54
CA GLN A 222 -47.99 31.13 -15.27
C GLN A 222 -47.61 30.46 -13.93
N ASN A 223 -48.43 30.60 -12.88
CA ASN A 223 -48.20 29.95 -11.60
C ASN A 223 -48.34 28.43 -11.69
N VAL A 224 -49.21 27.91 -12.57
CA VAL A 224 -49.34 26.46 -12.83
C VAL A 224 -48.09 25.94 -13.54
N ASP A 225 -47.59 26.66 -14.56
CA ASP A 225 -46.37 26.27 -15.29
C ASP A 225 -45.13 26.33 -14.39
N GLN A 226 -45.04 27.33 -13.54
CA GLN A 226 -43.94 27.44 -12.55
C GLN A 226 -43.95 26.27 -11.57
N ALA A 227 -45.11 25.87 -11.03
CA ALA A 227 -45.26 24.72 -10.15
C ALA A 227 -44.96 23.41 -10.88
N LYS A 228 -45.35 23.27 -12.15
CA LYS A 228 -45.03 22.12 -12.99
C LYS A 228 -43.54 22.01 -13.28
N SER A 229 -42.88 23.10 -13.67
CA SER A 229 -41.44 23.14 -13.93
C SER A 229 -40.64 22.79 -12.69
N SER A 230 -41.04 23.31 -11.52
CA SER A 230 -40.41 22.96 -10.25
C SER A 230 -40.50 21.45 -9.94
N LEU A 231 -41.68 20.84 -10.17
CA LEU A 231 -41.86 19.39 -9.98
C LEU A 231 -40.96 18.58 -10.91
N LEU A 232 -40.93 18.93 -12.21
CA LEU A 232 -40.09 18.22 -13.19
C LEU A 232 -38.59 18.31 -12.87
N ASN A 233 -38.11 19.46 -12.42
CA ASN A 233 -36.72 19.67 -12.01
C ASN A 233 -36.37 18.78 -10.77
N LEU A 234 -37.27 18.65 -9.80
CA LEU A 234 -37.06 17.77 -8.65
C LEU A 234 -37.06 16.29 -9.05
N GLU A 235 -37.96 15.88 -9.95
CA GLU A 235 -38.01 14.50 -10.47
C GLU A 235 -36.73 14.16 -11.25
N GLN A 236 -36.25 15.05 -12.11
CA GLN A 236 -34.98 14.90 -12.82
C GLN A 236 -33.80 14.76 -11.84
N THR A 237 -33.75 15.63 -10.82
CA THR A 237 -32.70 15.58 -9.79
C THR A 237 -32.74 14.26 -9.05
N LEU A 238 -33.94 13.75 -8.69
CA LEU A 238 -34.10 12.46 -8.03
C LEU A 238 -33.51 11.32 -8.85
N GLU A 239 -33.80 11.25 -10.16
CA GLU A 239 -33.28 10.18 -11.03
C GLU A 239 -31.75 10.27 -11.15
N THR A 240 -31.17 11.48 -11.21
CA THR A 240 -29.72 11.69 -11.19
C THR A 240 -29.09 11.10 -9.91
N TYR A 241 -29.67 11.37 -8.73
CA TYR A 241 -29.15 10.84 -7.47
C TYR A 241 -29.34 9.33 -7.31
N LYS A 242 -30.44 8.78 -7.86
CA LYS A 242 -30.64 7.32 -7.92
C LYS A 242 -29.58 6.63 -8.80
N ALA A 243 -29.27 7.22 -9.97
CA ALA A 243 -28.22 6.72 -10.85
C ALA A 243 -26.83 6.79 -10.14
N GLN A 244 -26.51 7.93 -9.51
CA GLN A 244 -25.29 8.08 -8.73
C GLN A 244 -25.18 7.04 -7.60
N ARG A 245 -26.29 6.75 -6.93
CA ARG A 245 -26.32 5.70 -5.88
C ARG A 245 -25.93 4.34 -6.42
N LYS A 246 -26.43 3.96 -7.63
CA LYS A 246 -26.03 2.69 -8.26
C LYS A 246 -24.52 2.63 -8.48
N VAL A 247 -23.93 3.71 -9.01
CA VAL A 247 -22.48 3.80 -9.23
C VAL A 247 -21.70 3.67 -7.91
N LEU A 248 -22.14 4.35 -6.85
CA LEU A 248 -21.51 4.27 -5.53
C LEU A 248 -21.61 2.85 -4.93
N VAL A 249 -22.76 2.19 -5.06
CA VAL A 249 -22.97 0.82 -4.57
C VAL A 249 -22.10 -0.17 -5.36
N ASN A 250 -21.97 -0.01 -6.67
CA ASN A 250 -21.09 -0.85 -7.48
C ASN A 250 -19.60 -0.68 -7.08
N ALA A 251 -19.16 0.57 -6.87
CA ALA A 251 -17.81 0.85 -6.38
C ALA A 251 -17.59 0.26 -4.98
N PHE A 252 -18.60 0.29 -4.13
CA PHE A 252 -18.53 -0.29 -2.79
C PHE A 252 -18.46 -1.81 -2.83
N ALA A 253 -19.27 -2.48 -3.67
CA ALA A 253 -19.18 -3.93 -3.90
C ALA A 253 -17.77 -4.34 -4.35
N TYR A 254 -17.18 -3.59 -5.29
CA TYR A 254 -15.80 -3.82 -5.73
C TYR A 254 -14.79 -3.71 -4.57
N LEU A 255 -14.94 -2.71 -3.69
CA LEU A 255 -14.07 -2.58 -2.51
C LEU A 255 -14.21 -3.76 -1.55
N LEU A 256 -15.41 -4.33 -1.45
CA LEU A 256 -15.71 -5.49 -0.61
C LEU A 256 -15.31 -6.83 -1.25
N GLY A 257 -14.85 -6.82 -2.50
CA GLY A 257 -14.54 -8.04 -3.25
C GLY A 257 -15.78 -8.84 -3.68
N GLU A 258 -16.93 -8.18 -3.80
CA GLU A 258 -18.22 -8.75 -4.19
C GLU A 258 -18.58 -8.34 -5.62
N TYR A 259 -19.38 -9.17 -6.31
CA TYR A 259 -19.93 -8.82 -7.61
C TYR A 259 -21.09 -7.83 -7.42
N PRO A 260 -21.11 -6.70 -8.19
CA PRO A 260 -22.18 -5.69 -8.06
C PRO A 260 -23.59 -6.23 -8.27
N GLU A 261 -23.75 -7.27 -9.09
CA GLU A 261 -25.02 -7.94 -9.41
C GLU A 261 -25.63 -8.65 -8.20
N ASP A 262 -24.78 -9.23 -7.34
CA ASP A 262 -25.18 -10.04 -6.19
C ASP A 262 -25.23 -9.20 -4.91
N PHE A 263 -24.58 -8.03 -4.90
CA PHE A 263 -24.41 -7.21 -3.72
C PHE A 263 -25.67 -6.39 -3.38
N LYS A 264 -26.24 -6.64 -2.22
CA LYS A 264 -27.38 -5.88 -1.68
C LYS A 264 -26.93 -4.98 -0.54
N PHE A 265 -26.84 -3.69 -0.81
CA PHE A 265 -26.51 -2.71 0.21
C PHE A 265 -27.71 -2.43 1.11
N SER A 266 -27.58 -2.74 2.40
CA SER A 266 -28.58 -2.40 3.41
C SER A 266 -28.14 -1.16 4.17
N ILE A 267 -28.92 -0.08 4.09
CA ILE A 267 -28.62 1.19 4.77
C ILE A 267 -29.29 1.17 6.14
N TYR A 268 -28.50 1.00 7.17
CA TYR A 268 -28.95 1.17 8.57
C TYR A 268 -28.23 2.33 9.27
N GLY A 269 -27.24 2.95 8.59
CA GLY A 269 -26.41 4.00 9.15
C GLY A 269 -26.98 5.40 8.98
N THR A 270 -26.62 6.27 9.91
CA THR A 270 -26.79 7.72 9.81
C THR A 270 -25.41 8.37 9.80
N LEU A 271 -25.29 9.57 9.21
CA LEU A 271 -24.04 10.32 9.33
C LEU A 271 -23.72 10.55 10.82
N PRO A 272 -22.51 10.26 11.29
CA PRO A 272 -22.11 10.31 12.70
C PRO A 272 -22.36 11.72 13.27
N LYS A 273 -22.79 11.78 14.54
CA LYS A 273 -23.10 13.07 15.19
C LYS A 273 -21.84 13.79 15.65
N ASP A 274 -20.89 13.03 16.17
CA ASP A 274 -19.64 13.51 16.75
C ASP A 274 -18.46 12.81 16.07
N PHE A 275 -17.32 13.45 16.06
CA PHE A 275 -16.09 12.96 15.43
C PHE A 275 -14.97 12.90 16.48
N ALA A 276 -14.34 11.74 16.63
CA ALA A 276 -13.11 11.65 17.39
C ALA A 276 -11.93 12.06 16.51
N ILE A 277 -11.25 13.13 16.89
CA ILE A 277 -10.07 13.65 16.23
C ILE A 277 -8.85 13.29 17.07
N PRO A 278 -7.69 13.00 16.47
CA PRO A 278 -6.44 12.85 17.21
C PRO A 278 -6.19 14.09 18.09
N LYS A 279 -5.97 13.88 19.38
CA LYS A 279 -5.82 14.98 20.35
C LYS A 279 -4.46 15.66 20.26
N ALA A 280 -3.43 14.94 19.80
CA ALA A 280 -2.10 15.43 19.53
C ALA A 280 -1.44 14.59 18.43
N ILE A 281 -0.63 15.25 17.59
CA ILE A 281 0.12 14.59 16.52
C ILE A 281 1.60 14.95 16.74
N PRO A 282 2.36 14.15 17.51
CA PRO A 282 3.80 14.37 17.60
C PRO A 282 4.46 13.99 16.27
N SER A 283 5.45 14.77 15.84
CA SER A 283 6.18 14.53 14.57
C SER A 283 6.82 13.14 14.48
N ILE A 284 7.09 12.49 15.62
CA ILE A 284 7.61 11.12 15.71
C ILE A 284 6.65 10.08 15.10
N VAL A 285 5.34 10.39 15.00
CA VAL A 285 4.35 9.49 14.36
C VAL A 285 4.68 9.25 12.90
N LEU A 286 5.30 10.21 12.21
CA LEU A 286 5.70 10.05 10.82
C LEU A 286 6.71 8.92 10.61
N ILE A 287 7.57 8.63 11.58
CA ILE A 287 8.52 7.51 11.49
C ILE A 287 7.78 6.16 11.50
N THR A 288 6.55 6.13 11.98
CA THR A 288 5.74 4.89 12.03
C THR A 288 4.93 4.67 10.75
N ARG A 289 4.83 5.66 9.86
CA ARG A 289 4.14 5.56 8.58
C ARG A 289 4.72 4.43 7.73
N PRO A 290 3.86 3.63 7.07
CA PRO A 290 4.31 2.55 6.21
C PRO A 290 5.24 2.99 5.07
N ASP A 291 4.90 4.08 4.36
CA ASP A 291 5.68 4.63 3.25
C ASP A 291 7.07 5.15 3.68
N VAL A 292 7.16 5.78 4.86
CA VAL A 292 8.43 6.26 5.43
C VAL A 292 9.32 5.07 5.83
N LYS A 293 8.73 4.02 6.43
CA LYS A 293 9.46 2.78 6.76
C LYS A 293 9.91 2.03 5.52
N GLU A 294 9.05 1.92 4.51
CA GLU A 294 9.37 1.34 3.22
C GLU A 294 10.58 2.03 2.60
N ALA A 295 10.55 3.36 2.49
CA ALA A 295 11.65 4.16 1.96
C ALA A 295 12.95 3.97 2.78
N MET A 296 12.86 3.86 4.11
CA MET A 296 14.01 3.57 4.97
C MET A 296 14.57 2.15 4.69
N TYR A 297 13.72 1.14 4.55
CA TYR A 297 14.18 -0.22 4.23
C TYR A 297 14.77 -0.30 2.83
N ASN A 298 14.29 0.49 1.86
CA ASN A 298 14.88 0.65 0.53
C ASN A 298 16.33 1.19 0.61
N VAL A 299 16.62 2.15 1.50
CA VAL A 299 18.00 2.63 1.73
C VAL A 299 18.89 1.49 2.25
N ILE A 300 18.40 0.71 3.23
CA ILE A 300 19.16 -0.39 3.82
C ILE A 300 19.40 -1.49 2.76
N SER A 301 18.39 -1.81 1.97
CA SER A 301 18.45 -2.77 0.86
C SER A 301 19.50 -2.37 -0.17
N SER A 302 19.47 -1.12 -0.67
CA SER A 302 20.47 -0.57 -1.61
C SER A 302 21.88 -0.57 -1.01
N ALA A 303 22.03 -0.34 0.30
CA ALA A 303 23.32 -0.42 0.97
C ALA A 303 23.90 -1.85 0.98
N TYR A 304 23.04 -2.87 1.12
CA TYR A 304 23.47 -4.27 0.98
C TYR A 304 23.86 -4.60 -0.48
N GLN A 305 23.10 -4.14 -1.48
CA GLN A 305 23.48 -4.31 -2.90
C GLN A 305 24.83 -3.69 -3.22
N LYS A 306 25.12 -2.48 -2.71
CA LYS A 306 26.42 -1.86 -2.84
C LYS A 306 27.54 -2.73 -2.28
N LYS A 307 27.31 -3.41 -1.14
CA LYS A 307 28.28 -4.33 -0.54
C LYS A 307 28.51 -5.59 -1.41
N VAL A 308 27.44 -6.13 -1.99
CA VAL A 308 27.53 -7.23 -2.95
C VAL A 308 28.38 -6.81 -4.17
N ALA A 309 28.10 -5.62 -4.73
CA ALA A 309 28.87 -5.09 -5.87
C ALA A 309 30.35 -4.84 -5.51
N LEU A 310 30.63 -4.41 -4.27
CA LEU A 310 32.00 -4.27 -3.78
C LEU A 310 32.70 -5.63 -3.62
N ALA A 311 31.99 -6.65 -3.16
CA ALA A 311 32.55 -7.99 -2.97
C ALA A 311 32.98 -8.65 -4.30
N ASN A 312 32.41 -8.23 -5.45
CA ASN A 312 32.81 -8.73 -6.77
C ASN A 312 34.24 -8.32 -7.21
N PHE A 313 34.92 -7.44 -6.47
CA PHE A 313 36.31 -7.09 -6.71
C PHE A 313 37.30 -8.07 -6.04
N PHE A 314 36.82 -8.99 -5.21
CA PHE A 314 37.63 -9.90 -4.42
C PHE A 314 37.50 -11.33 -4.94
N PRO A 315 38.53 -12.20 -4.70
CA PRO A 315 38.48 -13.57 -5.16
C PRO A 315 37.35 -14.37 -4.52
N SER A 316 36.75 -15.29 -5.27
CA SER A 316 35.88 -16.34 -4.74
C SER A 316 36.70 -17.56 -4.30
N PHE A 317 36.22 -18.26 -3.30
CA PHE A 317 36.82 -19.46 -2.72
C PHE A 317 35.79 -20.59 -2.76
N ASP A 318 35.92 -21.44 -3.80
CA ASP A 318 34.94 -22.50 -4.07
C ASP A 318 35.49 -23.85 -3.61
N LEU A 319 34.89 -24.41 -2.60
CA LEU A 319 35.17 -25.76 -2.08
C LEU A 319 34.29 -26.77 -2.82
N THR A 320 34.91 -27.74 -3.47
CA THR A 320 34.20 -28.79 -4.21
C THR A 320 34.65 -30.16 -3.71
N SER A 321 33.73 -31.09 -3.62
CA SER A 321 34.06 -32.49 -3.36
C SER A 321 33.09 -33.41 -4.10
N SER A 322 33.59 -34.62 -4.44
CA SER A 322 32.68 -35.68 -4.85
C SER A 322 33.16 -37.01 -4.27
N TYR A 323 32.22 -37.88 -3.97
CA TYR A 323 32.45 -39.26 -3.56
C TYR A 323 31.45 -40.17 -4.24
N GLY A 324 31.91 -41.26 -4.83
CA GLY A 324 31.02 -42.16 -5.55
C GLY A 324 31.73 -43.37 -6.17
N PHE A 325 31.15 -43.87 -7.26
CA PHE A 325 31.60 -45.05 -7.98
C PHE A 325 31.68 -44.71 -9.47
N GLN A 326 32.72 -45.21 -10.13
CA GLN A 326 32.94 -45.10 -11.56
C GLN A 326 33.41 -46.44 -12.14
N SER A 327 32.73 -46.93 -13.19
CA SER A 327 33.08 -48.20 -13.85
C SER A 327 32.76 -48.17 -15.35
N GLN A 328 33.43 -49.05 -16.12
CA GLN A 328 33.08 -49.28 -17.53
C GLN A 328 31.96 -50.30 -17.70
N LYS A 329 31.61 -51.06 -16.66
CA LYS A 329 30.52 -52.04 -16.67
C LYS A 329 29.53 -51.69 -15.55
N LEU A 330 28.25 -51.75 -15.87
CA LEU A 330 27.21 -51.39 -14.92
C LEU A 330 27.13 -52.34 -13.72
N ASN A 331 27.37 -53.66 -13.96
CA ASN A 331 27.36 -54.67 -12.89
C ASN A 331 28.56 -54.62 -11.95
N GLU A 332 29.61 -53.84 -12.29
CA GLU A 332 30.79 -53.61 -11.46
C GLU A 332 30.77 -52.22 -10.81
N LEU A 333 29.71 -51.42 -11.06
CA LEU A 333 29.67 -50.00 -10.64
C LEU A 333 29.76 -49.88 -9.10
N ILE A 334 28.90 -50.59 -8.37
CA ILE A 334 28.85 -50.51 -6.91
C ILE A 334 29.73 -51.58 -6.28
N THR A 335 31.03 -51.44 -6.50
CA THR A 335 32.05 -52.32 -5.92
C THR A 335 33.21 -51.51 -5.33
N GLN A 336 33.97 -52.07 -4.39
CA GLN A 336 35.10 -51.36 -3.77
C GLN A 336 36.14 -50.84 -4.79
N PRO A 337 36.53 -51.59 -5.85
CA PRO A 337 37.49 -51.09 -6.85
C PRO A 337 36.99 -49.91 -7.68
N SER A 338 35.67 -49.66 -7.73
CA SER A 338 35.04 -48.57 -8.48
C SER A 338 34.88 -47.28 -7.69
N ILE A 339 35.30 -47.26 -6.41
CA ILE A 339 35.25 -46.04 -5.58
C ILE A 339 36.15 -44.97 -6.18
N SER A 340 35.56 -43.78 -6.35
CA SER A 340 36.22 -42.59 -6.84
C SER A 340 35.86 -41.40 -5.93
N TRP A 341 36.81 -40.59 -5.57
CA TRP A 341 36.58 -39.39 -4.81
C TRP A 341 37.53 -38.26 -5.23
N ASN A 342 37.10 -37.06 -5.09
CA ASN A 342 37.93 -35.86 -5.21
C ASN A 342 37.55 -34.82 -4.15
N PHE A 343 38.50 -33.98 -3.82
CA PHE A 343 38.33 -32.80 -2.96
C PHE A 343 39.20 -31.71 -3.56
N GLY A 344 38.61 -30.49 -3.76
CA GLY A 344 39.31 -29.37 -4.38
C GLY A 344 38.91 -28.04 -3.77
N LEU A 345 39.86 -27.12 -3.75
CA LEU A 345 39.66 -25.72 -3.45
C LEU A 345 40.05 -24.90 -4.70
N ASN A 346 39.09 -24.21 -5.27
CA ASN A 346 39.31 -23.31 -6.38
C ASN A 346 39.30 -21.87 -5.86
N ILE A 347 40.29 -21.08 -6.28
CA ILE A 347 40.36 -19.64 -6.00
C ILE A 347 40.31 -18.93 -7.37
N ILE A 348 39.30 -18.10 -7.55
CA ILE A 348 39.05 -17.40 -8.80
C ILE A 348 39.06 -15.90 -8.53
N GLU A 349 40.02 -15.19 -9.13
CA GLU A 349 40.13 -13.72 -9.09
C GLU A 349 39.82 -13.14 -10.47
N PRO A 350 38.82 -12.26 -10.64
CA PRO A 350 38.46 -11.68 -11.93
C PRO A 350 39.41 -10.53 -12.33
N ILE A 351 40.46 -10.82 -13.09
CA ILE A 351 41.49 -9.83 -13.47
C ILE A 351 41.00 -8.89 -14.60
N LEU A 352 40.38 -9.44 -15.66
CA LEU A 352 39.95 -8.66 -16.84
C LEU A 352 38.58 -8.08 -16.78
N ASN A 353 37.79 -8.41 -15.77
CA ASN A 353 36.41 -7.91 -15.57
C ASN A 353 36.34 -6.61 -14.75
N TRP A 354 37.48 -5.93 -14.59
CA TRP A 354 37.61 -4.72 -13.75
C TRP A 354 36.60 -3.63 -14.13
N ASN A 355 36.47 -3.33 -15.43
CA ASN A 355 35.53 -2.30 -15.89
C ASN A 355 34.05 -2.67 -15.60
N GLN A 356 33.69 -3.95 -15.73
CA GLN A 356 32.35 -4.43 -15.38
C GLN A 356 32.08 -4.26 -13.89
N ASN A 357 32.97 -4.74 -13.02
CA ASN A 357 32.84 -4.62 -11.59
C ASN A 357 32.83 -3.15 -11.13
N LEU A 358 33.67 -2.31 -11.72
CA LEU A 358 33.71 -0.87 -11.47
C LEU A 358 32.38 -0.18 -11.87
N GLY A 359 31.84 -0.57 -13.03
CA GLY A 359 30.52 -0.09 -13.49
C GLY A 359 29.39 -0.46 -12.52
N LEU A 360 29.31 -1.74 -12.13
CA LEU A 360 28.33 -2.23 -11.14
C LEU A 360 28.46 -1.54 -9.77
N TYR A 361 29.69 -1.36 -9.30
CA TYR A 361 29.92 -0.67 -8.02
C TYR A 361 29.52 0.81 -8.10
N LYS A 362 29.89 1.52 -9.19
CA LYS A 362 29.47 2.91 -9.41
C LYS A 362 27.95 3.03 -9.48
N ALA A 363 27.29 2.13 -10.23
CA ALA A 363 25.83 2.08 -10.31
C ALA A 363 25.20 1.91 -8.93
N SER A 364 25.62 0.89 -8.17
CA SER A 364 25.09 0.63 -6.82
C SER A 364 25.35 1.78 -5.83
N LYS A 365 26.43 2.54 -5.99
CA LYS A 365 26.69 3.75 -5.20
C LYS A 365 25.69 4.86 -5.55
N VAL A 366 25.36 5.04 -6.82
CA VAL A 366 24.35 6.03 -7.26
C VAL A 366 22.95 5.61 -6.82
N GLU A 367 22.58 4.33 -6.96
CA GLU A 367 21.32 3.78 -6.50
C GLU A 367 21.11 3.99 -4.98
N LEU A 368 22.17 3.78 -4.19
CA LEU A 368 22.10 4.10 -2.75
C LEU A 368 21.90 5.60 -2.51
N ALA A 369 22.57 6.47 -3.25
CA ALA A 369 22.37 7.92 -3.13
C ALA A 369 20.94 8.33 -3.53
N GLN A 370 20.39 7.74 -4.59
CA GLN A 370 19.00 7.95 -5.01
C GLN A 370 18.02 7.47 -3.93
N SER A 371 18.25 6.30 -3.33
CA SER A 371 17.35 5.79 -2.26
C SER A 371 17.35 6.71 -1.03
N ILE A 372 18.48 7.31 -0.67
CA ILE A 372 18.57 8.30 0.41
C ILE A 372 17.78 9.57 0.06
N LEU A 373 17.89 10.06 -1.18
CA LEU A 373 17.12 11.22 -1.64
C LEU A 373 15.62 10.93 -1.66
N ASN A 374 15.21 9.74 -2.12
CA ASN A 374 13.82 9.29 -2.10
C ASN A 374 13.27 9.18 -0.68
N TYR A 375 14.05 8.64 0.26
CA TYR A 375 13.68 8.61 1.67
C TYR A 375 13.45 10.03 2.22
N ARG A 376 14.37 10.97 1.93
CA ARG A 376 14.21 12.37 2.30
C ARG A 376 12.94 12.99 1.70
N GLN A 377 12.68 12.74 0.42
CA GLN A 377 11.48 13.23 -0.28
C GLN A 377 10.20 12.68 0.35
N THR A 378 10.16 11.38 0.69
CA THR A 378 9.03 10.75 1.36
C THR A 378 8.76 11.39 2.72
N VAL A 379 9.81 11.65 3.51
CA VAL A 379 9.67 12.36 4.81
C VAL A 379 9.13 13.77 4.62
N LEU A 380 9.64 14.55 3.65
CA LEU A 380 9.13 15.89 3.35
C LEU A 380 7.66 15.87 2.93
N ASN A 381 7.28 14.92 2.06
CA ASN A 381 5.88 14.74 1.67
C ASN A 381 5.00 14.38 2.87
N ALA A 382 5.46 13.50 3.75
CA ALA A 382 4.71 13.11 4.92
C ALA A 382 4.41 14.30 5.85
N PHE A 383 5.38 15.21 6.06
CA PHE A 383 5.15 16.46 6.81
C PHE A 383 4.12 17.35 6.12
N LYS A 384 4.29 17.56 4.80
CA LYS A 384 3.36 18.37 3.99
C LYS A 384 1.93 17.82 4.06
N GLU A 385 1.75 16.51 3.85
CA GLU A 385 0.43 15.88 3.85
C GLU A 385 -0.30 16.01 5.19
N VAL A 386 0.42 15.91 6.31
CA VAL A 386 -0.20 16.09 7.63
C VAL A 386 -0.58 17.56 7.85
N ASP A 387 0.29 18.51 7.52
CA ASP A 387 -0.04 19.94 7.65
C ASP A 387 -1.22 20.32 6.76
N ASP A 388 -1.25 19.84 5.51
CA ASP A 388 -2.36 20.07 4.57
C ASP A 388 -3.68 19.46 5.11
N ALA A 389 -3.64 18.23 5.62
CA ALA A 389 -4.83 17.54 6.17
C ALA A 389 -5.39 18.27 7.41
N ILE A 390 -4.51 18.77 8.30
CA ILE A 390 -4.93 19.56 9.46
C ILE A 390 -5.57 20.88 9.02
N ALA A 391 -4.97 21.58 8.05
CA ALA A 391 -5.48 22.86 7.56
C ALA A 391 -6.85 22.68 6.89
N GLN A 392 -7.00 21.62 6.06
CA GLN A 392 -8.26 21.29 5.41
C GLN A 392 -9.35 20.97 6.42
N TYR A 393 -9.08 20.08 7.37
CA TYR A 393 -10.03 19.75 8.44
C TYR A 393 -10.51 20.99 9.21
N LYS A 394 -9.61 21.89 9.62
CA LYS A 394 -9.98 23.11 10.33
C LYS A 394 -10.90 24.01 9.50
N THR A 395 -10.58 24.18 8.23
CA THR A 395 -11.38 24.98 7.30
C THR A 395 -12.78 24.37 7.15
N ASP A 396 -12.86 23.07 6.96
CA ASP A 396 -14.14 22.40 6.76
C ASP A 396 -14.97 22.29 8.04
N ASP A 397 -14.36 22.25 9.22
CA ASP A 397 -15.07 22.36 10.51
C ASP A 397 -15.68 23.75 10.71
N ILE A 398 -14.98 24.83 10.34
CA ILE A 398 -15.51 26.19 10.37
C ILE A 398 -16.68 26.30 9.37
N ASN A 399 -16.52 25.80 8.17
CA ASN A 399 -17.56 25.79 7.14
C ASN A 399 -18.80 25.00 7.58
N TYR A 400 -18.61 23.84 8.21
CA TYR A 400 -19.71 23.04 8.75
C TYR A 400 -20.50 23.81 9.84
N LYS A 401 -19.81 24.45 10.75
CA LYS A 401 -20.42 25.27 11.81
C LYS A 401 -21.21 26.45 11.22
N SER A 402 -20.66 27.09 10.18
CA SER A 402 -21.33 28.18 9.46
C SER A 402 -22.59 27.70 8.71
N LEU A 403 -22.45 26.62 7.91
CA LEU A 403 -23.57 26.06 7.16
C LEU A 403 -24.68 25.51 8.08
N LYS A 404 -24.33 25.01 9.27
CA LYS A 404 -25.32 24.61 10.27
C LYS A 404 -26.17 25.81 10.75
N LYS A 405 -25.55 26.98 10.94
CA LYS A 405 -26.27 28.23 11.28
C LYS A 405 -27.11 28.70 10.09
N THR A 406 -26.54 28.69 8.88
CA THR A 406 -27.26 29.08 7.65
C THR A 406 -28.50 28.20 7.45
N TYR A 407 -28.37 26.88 7.61
CA TYR A 407 -29.52 25.99 7.51
C TYR A 407 -30.60 26.33 8.54
N GLN A 408 -30.24 26.65 9.80
CA GLN A 408 -31.22 27.05 10.81
C GLN A 408 -31.92 28.34 10.42
N THR A 409 -31.18 29.34 9.96
CA THR A 409 -31.74 30.62 9.49
C THR A 409 -32.69 30.43 8.30
N THR A 410 -32.32 29.60 7.31
CA THR A 410 -33.18 29.32 6.16
C THR A 410 -34.43 28.51 6.55
N LEU A 411 -34.34 27.66 7.57
CA LEU A 411 -35.48 26.94 8.12
C LEU A 411 -36.48 27.91 8.76
N ASP A 412 -36.00 28.85 9.57
CA ASP A 412 -36.82 29.87 10.22
C ASP A 412 -37.49 30.80 9.17
N GLN A 413 -36.75 31.24 8.17
CA GLN A 413 -37.28 32.02 7.04
C GLN A 413 -38.37 31.26 6.29
N TYR A 414 -38.19 29.97 6.03
CA TYR A 414 -39.21 29.14 5.40
C TYR A 414 -40.47 29.03 6.25
N HIS A 415 -40.34 28.86 7.55
CA HIS A 415 -41.51 28.80 8.46
C HIS A 415 -42.27 30.10 8.46
N ILE A 416 -41.60 31.28 8.50
CA ILE A 416 -42.24 32.59 8.39
C ILE A 416 -42.93 32.75 7.03
N ALA A 417 -42.25 32.40 5.93
CA ALA A 417 -42.81 32.47 4.60
C ALA A 417 -44.04 31.57 4.42
N LEU A 418 -44.03 30.37 5.05
CA LEU A 418 -45.17 29.45 5.02
C LEU A 418 -46.39 30.03 5.80
N ALA A 419 -46.15 30.67 6.93
CA ALA A 419 -47.20 31.35 7.68
C ALA A 419 -47.81 32.52 6.90
N ASN A 420 -46.95 33.38 6.29
CA ASN A 420 -47.41 34.51 5.49
C ASN A 420 -48.19 34.08 4.21
N TYR A 421 -47.74 32.98 3.58
CA TYR A 421 -48.47 32.41 2.44
C TYR A 421 -49.87 31.90 2.86
N LYS A 422 -49.94 31.19 3.98
CA LYS A 422 -51.24 30.73 4.51
C LYS A 422 -52.17 31.86 4.88
N ALA A 423 -51.66 33.01 5.31
CA ALA A 423 -52.41 34.23 5.59
C ALA A 423 -52.73 35.06 4.31
N GLY A 424 -52.28 34.62 3.14
CA GLY A 424 -52.49 35.35 1.87
C GLY A 424 -51.61 36.58 1.70
N LEU A 425 -50.59 36.77 2.52
CA LEU A 425 -49.71 37.96 2.52
C LEU A 425 -48.61 37.91 1.45
N ILE A 426 -48.27 36.74 0.99
CA ILE A 426 -47.24 36.53 -0.05
C ILE A 426 -47.73 35.55 -1.14
N PRO A 427 -47.33 35.73 -2.39
CA PRO A 427 -47.67 34.79 -3.47
C PRO A 427 -46.88 33.47 -3.29
N TYR A 428 -47.40 32.42 -3.93
CA TYR A 428 -46.77 31.07 -3.91
C TYR A 428 -45.35 31.09 -4.46
N SER A 429 -45.02 31.92 -5.46
CA SER A 429 -43.67 32.06 -6.01
C SER A 429 -42.64 32.43 -4.94
N ASN A 430 -42.99 33.32 -4.02
CA ASN A 430 -42.11 33.70 -2.91
C ASN A 430 -41.91 32.54 -1.94
N LEU A 431 -42.96 31.81 -1.56
CA LEU A 431 -42.84 30.60 -0.72
C LEU A 431 -41.95 29.55 -1.40
N LEU A 432 -42.05 29.36 -2.72
CA LEU A 432 -41.25 28.43 -3.48
C LEU A 432 -39.74 28.77 -3.39
N THR A 433 -39.41 30.08 -3.50
CA THR A 433 -38.02 30.57 -3.34
C THR A 433 -37.44 30.21 -1.96
N TYR A 434 -38.15 30.51 -0.88
CA TYR A 434 -37.68 30.16 0.49
C TYR A 434 -37.52 28.66 0.67
N ARG A 435 -38.38 27.87 0.05
CA ARG A 435 -38.32 26.43 0.09
C ARG A 435 -37.12 25.88 -0.68
N THR A 436 -36.86 26.38 -1.90
CA THR A 436 -35.68 26.01 -2.66
C THR A 436 -34.40 26.33 -1.89
N ASN A 437 -34.32 27.52 -1.28
CA ASN A 437 -33.20 27.92 -0.44
C ASN A 437 -33.00 26.96 0.76
N LEU A 438 -34.11 26.51 1.39
CA LEU A 438 -34.02 25.52 2.49
C LEU A 438 -33.48 24.18 2.00
N ILE A 439 -33.89 23.66 0.84
CA ILE A 439 -33.41 22.41 0.28
C ILE A 439 -31.91 22.51 -0.01
N GLU A 440 -31.51 23.60 -0.70
CA GLU A 440 -30.10 23.82 -1.05
C GLU A 440 -29.21 23.98 0.19
N SER A 441 -29.68 24.71 1.20
CA SER A 441 -28.93 24.83 2.48
C SER A 441 -28.81 23.50 3.21
N LYS A 442 -29.84 22.66 3.16
CA LYS A 442 -29.79 21.30 3.73
C LYS A 442 -28.83 20.39 3.00
N LYS A 443 -28.83 20.45 1.66
CA LYS A 443 -27.88 19.73 0.79
C LYS A 443 -26.45 20.16 1.08
N ALA A 444 -26.18 21.47 1.12
CA ALA A 444 -24.87 22.01 1.45
C ALA A 444 -24.38 21.53 2.84
N LEU A 445 -25.25 21.50 3.84
CA LEU A 445 -24.92 20.99 5.17
C LEU A 445 -24.58 19.48 5.17
N LEU A 446 -25.32 18.66 4.42
CA LEU A 446 -25.06 17.23 4.30
C LEU A 446 -23.72 16.98 3.59
N ASN A 447 -23.47 17.66 2.48
CA ASN A 447 -22.22 17.57 1.72
C ASN A 447 -21.00 17.99 2.60
N GLN A 448 -21.14 19.10 3.36
CA GLN A 448 -20.07 19.56 4.22
C GLN A 448 -19.79 18.58 5.38
N LYS A 449 -20.83 17.92 5.86
CA LYS A 449 -20.69 16.88 6.88
C LYS A 449 -19.95 15.65 6.35
N LEU A 450 -20.25 15.25 5.09
CA LEU A 450 -19.52 14.19 4.41
C LEU A 450 -18.04 14.56 4.22
N LYS A 451 -17.75 15.83 3.82
CA LYS A 451 -16.36 16.31 3.71
C LYS A 451 -15.59 16.16 5.02
N LEU A 452 -16.18 16.55 6.15
CA LEU A 452 -15.53 16.37 7.47
C LEU A 452 -15.20 14.91 7.76
N ILE A 453 -16.06 13.97 7.38
CA ILE A 453 -15.78 12.54 7.53
C ILE A 453 -14.58 12.14 6.67
N GLN A 454 -14.53 12.63 5.44
CA GLN A 454 -13.43 12.36 4.51
C GLN A 454 -12.11 12.97 5.00
N ASP A 455 -12.14 14.19 5.56
CA ASP A 455 -10.97 14.84 6.14
C ASP A 455 -10.42 14.05 7.34
N ILE A 456 -11.31 13.56 8.20
CA ILE A 456 -10.91 12.72 9.35
C ILE A 456 -10.31 11.41 8.86
N SER A 457 -10.93 10.76 7.87
CA SER A 457 -10.41 9.54 7.28
C SER A 457 -9.03 9.76 6.65
N SER A 458 -8.87 10.88 5.92
CA SER A 458 -7.60 11.31 5.34
C SER A 458 -6.55 11.58 6.41
N LEU A 459 -6.92 12.28 7.49
CA LEU A 459 -6.03 12.58 8.60
C LEU A 459 -5.47 11.30 9.25
N TYR A 460 -6.33 10.30 9.51
CA TYR A 460 -5.84 9.02 10.04
C TYR A 460 -4.95 8.27 9.05
N ASN A 461 -5.27 8.31 7.75
CA ASN A 461 -4.45 7.67 6.73
C ASN A 461 -3.07 8.32 6.60
N VAL A 462 -2.98 9.67 6.58
CA VAL A 462 -1.67 10.36 6.52
C VAL A 462 -0.86 10.24 7.82
N LEU A 463 -1.48 9.86 8.92
CA LEU A 463 -0.80 9.49 10.15
C LEU A 463 -0.31 8.02 10.17
N GLY A 464 -0.66 7.24 9.13
CA GLY A 464 -0.22 5.85 8.95
C GLY A 464 -1.09 4.80 9.64
N TYR A 465 -2.36 5.13 9.88
CA TYR A 465 -3.34 4.24 10.53
C TYR A 465 -4.42 3.75 9.59
#